data_ddfed6dc204e856bd5efdb2cb6ef627c
#
_entry.id   ddfed6dc204e856bd5efdb2cb6ef627c
#
_cell.length_a   1.000
_cell.length_b   1.000
_cell.length_c   1.000
_cell.angle_alpha   90.00
_cell.angle_beta   90.00
_cell.angle_gamma   90.00
#
_symmetry.space_group_name_H-M   'P 1'
#
loop_
_entity.id
_entity.type
_entity.pdbx_description
1 polymer ?
#
loop_
_entity_poly.entity_id
_entity_poly.type
_entity_poly.pdbx_seq_one_letter_code
_entity_poly.pdbx_strand_id
1 'polypeptide(L)'
;MYTMSGLGIALLLLVSATQATVAQSADRVGPGADEFDCVIEPKMTIKLGTPETGIIQSVNVDRDKTVRKGDVVAKLDSDLQRTALEIAQLKAENNVDINSERTRLSYRTADADRAVELHSKAVASTKARDEAVTERQLAELALNKAELEFKMAQMELSQALTRLERRSIRSPVNGVVADVTIRPGEYAYEQTPLMTIADIDPLYVKVFVPVRYYRKVHVGLDAEVVPEEPIGGIHKAKVTVVDRVFDAASSTFGVRLELPNPDYSLPAGLRCRIRFLAQSVAK
;
A
#
# COMPACT_ATOMS: atom_id res chain seq x y z
N MET A 1 85.79 26.00 61.15
CA MET A 1 85.99 27.27 61.85
C MET A 1 84.63 28.02 61.85
N TYR A 2 84.11 28.25 63.03
CA TYR A 2 83.02 29.18 63.36
C TYR A 2 81.62 28.94 62.81
N THR A 3 80.61 28.78 63.54
CA THR A 3 79.96 29.01 64.79
C THR A 3 78.46 29.37 64.48
N MET A 4 77.58 28.61 65.08
CA MET A 4 76.45 28.97 65.94
C MET A 4 75.57 30.20 65.63
N SER A 5 74.29 30.04 65.50
CA SER A 5 73.17 30.61 66.33
C SER A 5 71.91 30.42 65.50
N GLY A 6 70.84 29.71 65.79
CA GLY A 6 69.97 29.76 66.97
C GLY A 6 68.90 30.82 66.84
N LEU A 7 67.73 30.50 66.33
CA LEU A 7 66.49 31.13 66.85
C LEU A 7 65.23 30.34 66.35
N GLY A 8 64.48 29.86 67.28
CA GLY A 8 63.24 29.19 67.02
C GLY A 8 62.13 30.17 66.64
N ILE A 9 61.32 29.81 65.71
CA ILE A 9 60.04 30.48 65.47
C ILE A 9 58.95 29.40 65.36
N ALA A 10 57.93 29.60 66.17
CA ALA A 10 56.76 28.76 66.37
C ALA A 10 56.02 28.52 65.03
N LEU A 11 55.73 27.25 64.73
CA LEU A 11 54.94 26.82 63.62
C LEU A 11 53.47 26.84 64.00
N LEU A 12 52.73 27.85 63.57
CA LEU A 12 51.26 27.89 63.63
C LEU A 12 50.74 27.03 62.48
N LEU A 13 50.17 25.85 62.83
CA LEU A 13 49.45 25.00 61.90
C LEU A 13 48.08 25.62 61.60
N LEU A 14 47.91 26.24 60.46
CA LEU A 14 46.62 26.57 59.88
C LEU A 14 46.06 25.34 59.16
N VAL A 15 45.10 24.67 59.82
CA VAL A 15 44.27 23.62 59.18
C VAL A 15 43.25 24.31 58.32
N SER A 16 43.47 24.39 57.01
CA SER A 16 42.50 24.78 56.00
C SER A 16 41.58 23.60 55.74
N ALA A 17 40.39 23.63 56.29
CA ALA A 17 39.28 22.72 55.93
C ALA A 17 38.78 23.03 54.52
N THR A 18 39.21 22.24 53.52
CA THR A 18 38.59 22.19 52.20
C THR A 18 37.24 21.53 52.31
N GLN A 19 36.16 22.34 52.34
CA GLN A 19 34.81 21.85 52.13
C GLN A 19 34.65 21.40 50.68
N ALA A 20 34.59 20.10 50.45
CA ALA A 20 34.17 19.50 49.22
C ALA A 20 32.68 19.79 49.06
N THR A 21 32.37 20.75 48.17
CA THR A 21 31.00 21.00 47.70
C THR A 21 30.58 19.80 46.84
N VAL A 22 29.88 18.87 47.44
CA VAL A 22 29.17 17.84 46.68
C VAL A 22 28.08 18.56 45.89
N ALA A 23 28.29 18.71 44.58
CA ALA A 23 27.27 19.15 43.67
C ALA A 23 26.17 18.07 43.66
N GLN A 24 25.13 18.28 44.40
CA GLN A 24 23.89 17.55 44.28
C GLN A 24 23.30 17.89 42.87
N SER A 25 23.50 16.98 41.93
CA SER A 25 22.70 16.93 40.73
C SER A 25 21.24 16.77 41.19
N ALA A 26 20.54 17.88 41.19
CA ALA A 26 19.11 17.90 41.43
C ALA A 26 18.41 17.13 40.32
N ASP A 27 18.13 15.89 40.62
CA ASP A 27 17.13 15.10 39.94
C ASP A 27 15.79 15.81 40.10
N ARG A 28 15.42 16.65 39.15
CA ARG A 28 14.08 17.25 39.07
C ARG A 28 13.11 16.20 38.61
N VAL A 29 12.82 15.23 39.45
CA VAL A 29 11.62 14.39 39.30
C VAL A 29 10.46 15.19 39.88
N GLY A 30 9.80 15.96 39.03
CA GLY A 30 8.47 16.47 39.35
C GLY A 30 7.49 15.29 39.44
N PRO A 31 6.43 15.36 40.27
CA PRO A 31 5.40 14.35 40.31
C PRO A 31 4.52 14.51 39.10
N GLY A 32 4.87 13.82 38.00
CA GLY A 32 4.11 13.83 36.76
C GLY A 32 4.12 12.44 36.16
N ALA A 33 2.97 11.99 35.80
CA ALA A 33 2.67 10.79 35.04
C ALA A 33 3.88 10.13 34.34
N ASP A 34 4.03 8.82 34.53
CA ASP A 34 5.12 8.03 33.89
C ASP A 34 5.18 8.31 32.38
N GLU A 35 6.25 8.96 31.95
CA GLU A 35 6.55 9.20 30.53
C GLU A 35 7.45 8.08 30.00
N PHE A 36 7.21 7.68 28.78
CA PHE A 36 7.99 6.63 28.12
C PHE A 36 8.50 7.15 26.77
N ASP A 37 9.71 6.77 26.42
CA ASP A 37 10.29 7.06 25.12
C ASP A 37 9.57 6.24 24.04
N CYS A 38 9.27 6.88 22.93
CA CYS A 38 8.55 6.28 21.82
C CYS A 38 9.15 6.69 20.45
N VAL A 39 8.73 6.00 19.41
CA VAL A 39 9.08 6.31 18.02
C VAL A 39 7.78 6.41 17.21
N ILE A 40 7.70 7.46 16.40
CA ILE A 40 6.62 7.68 15.44
C ILE A 40 7.04 7.08 14.11
N GLU A 41 6.34 6.06 13.63
CA GLU A 41 6.63 5.36 12.39
C GLU A 41 5.47 5.50 11.40
N PRO A 42 5.73 5.36 10.08
CA PRO A 42 4.64 5.22 9.12
C PRO A 42 3.79 3.99 9.47
N LYS A 43 2.50 4.05 9.18
CA LYS A 43 1.63 2.87 9.25
C LYS A 43 2.15 1.75 8.37
N MET A 44 2.63 2.11 7.18
CA MET A 44 3.18 1.17 6.22
C MET A 44 4.18 1.88 5.30
N THR A 45 5.24 1.18 4.94
CA THR A 45 6.18 1.62 3.90
C THR A 45 6.18 0.59 2.78
N ILE A 46 5.85 1.02 1.57
CA ILE A 46 5.73 0.17 0.39
C ILE A 46 6.87 0.49 -0.57
N LYS A 47 7.64 -0.51 -0.92
CA LYS A 47 8.58 -0.46 -2.04
C LYS A 47 7.81 -0.85 -3.30
N LEU A 48 7.37 0.15 -4.06
CA LEU A 48 6.58 -0.04 -5.26
C LEU A 48 7.46 -0.49 -6.42
N GLY A 49 7.19 -1.66 -6.97
CA GLY A 49 7.80 -2.20 -8.18
C GLY A 49 6.86 -2.10 -9.38
N THR A 50 7.28 -2.71 -10.48
CA THR A 50 6.45 -2.85 -11.69
C THR A 50 5.96 -4.28 -11.84
N PRO A 51 4.72 -4.51 -12.29
CA PRO A 51 4.21 -5.84 -12.60
C PRO A 51 4.74 -6.38 -13.95
N GLU A 52 5.37 -5.54 -14.76
CA GLU A 52 5.92 -5.88 -16.08
C GLU A 52 7.25 -5.17 -16.32
N THR A 53 8.12 -5.78 -17.12
CA THR A 53 9.40 -5.19 -17.53
C THR A 53 9.20 -4.21 -18.70
N GLY A 54 10.07 -3.21 -18.81
CA GLY A 54 10.04 -2.27 -19.92
C GLY A 54 10.77 -0.96 -19.62
N ILE A 55 10.85 -0.10 -20.62
CA ILE A 55 11.43 1.24 -20.48
C ILE A 55 10.43 2.15 -19.78
N ILE A 56 10.89 2.93 -18.81
CA ILE A 56 10.08 3.97 -18.17
C ILE A 56 9.88 5.14 -19.15
N GLN A 57 8.64 5.36 -19.53
CA GLN A 57 8.26 6.50 -20.37
C GLN A 57 8.21 7.80 -19.58
N SER A 58 7.60 7.76 -18.38
CA SER A 58 7.48 8.92 -17.50
C SER A 58 7.41 8.53 -16.04
N VAL A 59 7.91 9.42 -15.17
CA VAL A 59 7.69 9.39 -13.73
C VAL A 59 6.92 10.67 -13.39
N ASN A 60 5.71 10.51 -12.84
CA ASN A 60 4.75 11.62 -12.66
C ASN A 60 4.78 12.23 -11.26
N VAL A 61 5.59 11.68 -10.37
CA VAL A 61 5.72 12.10 -8.97
C VAL A 61 7.17 12.30 -8.63
N ASP A 62 7.42 13.16 -7.65
CA ASP A 62 8.75 13.40 -7.11
C ASP A 62 8.74 13.11 -5.61
N ARG A 63 9.92 13.10 -4.99
CA ARG A 63 10.09 12.97 -3.55
C ARG A 63 9.26 14.02 -2.82
N ASP A 64 8.71 13.65 -1.67
CA ASP A 64 7.85 14.48 -0.82
C ASP A 64 6.49 14.85 -1.43
N LYS A 65 6.11 14.28 -2.56
CA LYS A 65 4.77 14.45 -3.12
C LYS A 65 3.77 13.50 -2.46
N THR A 66 2.61 14.04 -2.13
CA THR A 66 1.46 13.26 -1.66
C THR A 66 0.81 12.57 -2.85
N VAL A 67 0.50 11.30 -2.69
CA VAL A 67 -0.20 10.45 -3.67
C VAL A 67 -1.41 9.79 -3.04
N ARG A 68 -2.45 9.58 -3.84
CA ARG A 68 -3.64 8.83 -3.46
C ARG A 68 -3.60 7.44 -4.05
N LYS A 69 -4.27 6.51 -3.39
CA LYS A 69 -4.48 5.17 -3.94
C LYS A 69 -5.12 5.26 -5.33
N GLY A 70 -4.48 4.63 -6.32
CA GLY A 70 -4.91 4.65 -7.71
C GLY A 70 -4.22 5.70 -8.59
N ASP A 71 -3.54 6.70 -8.02
CA ASP A 71 -2.80 7.70 -8.79
C ASP A 71 -1.69 7.05 -9.62
N VAL A 72 -1.55 7.46 -10.88
CA VAL A 72 -0.50 6.97 -11.78
C VAL A 72 0.81 7.66 -11.44
N VAL A 73 1.73 6.93 -10.83
CA VAL A 73 3.02 7.44 -10.36
C VAL A 73 4.13 7.29 -11.39
N ALA A 74 4.05 6.28 -12.26
CA ALA A 74 4.97 6.11 -13.39
C ALA A 74 4.25 5.39 -14.54
N LYS A 75 4.80 5.51 -15.76
CA LYS A 75 4.31 4.80 -16.95
C LYS A 75 5.48 4.13 -17.66
N LEU A 76 5.25 2.89 -18.06
CA LEU A 76 6.10 2.17 -19.01
C LEU A 76 5.75 2.59 -20.45
N ASP A 77 6.71 2.43 -21.35
CA ASP A 77 6.44 2.50 -22.78
C ASP A 77 5.35 1.49 -23.14
N SER A 78 4.35 1.94 -23.87
CA SER A 78 3.12 1.19 -24.14
C SER A 78 2.67 1.25 -25.62
N ASP A 79 3.53 1.68 -26.55
CA ASP A 79 3.12 1.87 -27.93
C ASP A 79 2.67 0.55 -28.57
N LEU A 80 3.39 -0.55 -28.30
CA LEU A 80 3.00 -1.89 -28.77
C LEU A 80 1.65 -2.33 -28.20
N GLN A 81 1.40 -2.08 -26.91
CA GLN A 81 0.16 -2.46 -26.25
C GLN A 81 -1.03 -1.63 -26.74
N ARG A 82 -0.82 -0.35 -27.08
CA ARG A 82 -1.86 0.50 -27.69
C ARG A 82 -2.25 -0.02 -29.06
N THR A 83 -1.29 -0.34 -29.91
CA THR A 83 -1.57 -0.92 -31.23
C THR A 83 -2.28 -2.28 -31.10
N ALA A 84 -1.85 -3.13 -30.17
CA ALA A 84 -2.53 -4.40 -29.91
C ALA A 84 -3.96 -4.21 -29.42
N LEU A 85 -4.21 -3.21 -28.58
CA LEU A 85 -5.57 -2.85 -28.15
C LEU A 85 -6.45 -2.41 -29.32
N GLU A 86 -5.94 -1.54 -30.18
CA GLU A 86 -6.67 -1.05 -31.36
C GLU A 86 -7.07 -2.21 -32.30
N ILE A 87 -6.16 -3.14 -32.58
CA ILE A 87 -6.46 -4.33 -33.32
C ILE A 87 -7.55 -5.19 -32.66
N ALA A 88 -7.45 -5.39 -31.36
CA ALA A 88 -8.43 -6.18 -30.61
C ALA A 88 -9.82 -5.49 -30.58
N GLN A 89 -9.86 -4.16 -30.54
CA GLN A 89 -11.12 -3.40 -30.64
C GLN A 89 -11.80 -3.62 -31.99
N LEU A 90 -11.06 -3.48 -33.08
CA LEU A 90 -11.60 -3.69 -34.42
C LEU A 90 -12.17 -5.11 -34.60
N LYS A 91 -11.51 -6.12 -34.04
CA LYS A 91 -12.02 -7.50 -34.04
C LYS A 91 -13.30 -7.65 -33.22
N ALA A 92 -13.34 -7.08 -32.02
CA ALA A 92 -14.46 -7.20 -31.07
C ALA A 92 -15.69 -6.39 -31.50
N GLU A 93 -15.54 -5.41 -32.38
CA GLU A 93 -16.63 -4.64 -32.98
C GLU A 93 -17.19 -5.28 -34.26
N ASN A 94 -16.43 -6.17 -34.86
CA ASN A 94 -16.82 -6.82 -36.13
C ASN A 94 -17.89 -7.92 -35.88
N ASN A 95 -19.12 -7.63 -36.24
CA ASN A 95 -20.26 -8.56 -36.13
C ASN A 95 -20.76 -9.05 -37.48
N VAL A 96 -20.01 -8.82 -38.56
CA VAL A 96 -20.42 -9.13 -39.94
C VAL A 96 -20.68 -10.63 -40.09
N ASP A 97 -19.82 -11.49 -39.57
CA ASP A 97 -19.95 -12.93 -39.67
C ASP A 97 -21.19 -13.46 -38.97
N ILE A 98 -21.49 -12.96 -37.76
CA ILE A 98 -22.71 -13.30 -37.01
C ILE A 98 -23.96 -12.92 -37.83
N ASN A 99 -23.99 -11.72 -38.37
CA ASN A 99 -25.13 -11.22 -39.12
C ASN A 99 -25.31 -12.02 -40.45
N SER A 100 -24.21 -12.38 -41.11
CA SER A 100 -24.21 -13.23 -42.30
C SER A 100 -24.78 -14.62 -42.01
N GLU A 101 -24.25 -15.30 -40.96
CA GLU A 101 -24.70 -16.65 -40.63
C GLU A 101 -26.13 -16.65 -40.03
N ARG A 102 -26.52 -15.60 -39.33
CA ARG A 102 -27.92 -15.44 -38.86
C ARG A 102 -28.89 -15.30 -40.03
N THR A 103 -28.54 -14.54 -41.03
CA THR A 103 -29.34 -14.40 -42.25
C THR A 103 -29.44 -15.73 -43.01
N ARG A 104 -28.30 -16.45 -43.09
CA ARG A 104 -28.25 -17.77 -43.71
C ARG A 104 -29.11 -18.79 -43.00
N LEU A 105 -29.04 -18.83 -41.66
CA LEU A 105 -29.88 -19.71 -40.83
C LEU A 105 -31.38 -19.40 -41.03
N SER A 106 -31.75 -18.12 -41.06
CA SER A 106 -33.13 -17.69 -41.32
C SER A 106 -33.66 -18.23 -42.65
N TYR A 107 -32.86 -18.11 -43.72
CA TYR A 107 -33.21 -18.66 -45.04
C TYR A 107 -33.35 -20.18 -45.00
N ARG A 108 -32.38 -20.92 -44.42
CA ARG A 108 -32.39 -22.38 -44.34
C ARG A 108 -33.54 -22.90 -43.46
N THR A 109 -33.90 -22.15 -42.40
CA THR A 109 -35.05 -22.50 -41.58
C THR A 109 -36.37 -22.43 -42.38
N ALA A 110 -36.59 -21.33 -43.10
CA ALA A 110 -37.77 -21.19 -43.95
C ALA A 110 -37.82 -22.24 -45.08
N ASP A 111 -36.66 -22.66 -45.61
CA ASP A 111 -36.57 -23.69 -46.62
C ASP A 111 -36.92 -25.10 -46.07
N ALA A 112 -36.36 -25.42 -44.89
CA ALA A 112 -36.65 -26.69 -44.20
C ALA A 112 -38.16 -26.80 -43.82
N ASP A 113 -38.73 -25.70 -43.31
CA ASP A 113 -40.15 -25.67 -42.94
C ASP A 113 -41.04 -25.93 -44.17
N ARG A 114 -40.75 -25.32 -45.34
CA ARG A 114 -41.45 -25.57 -46.57
C ARG A 114 -41.29 -27.02 -47.04
N ALA A 115 -40.07 -27.59 -46.98
CA ALA A 115 -39.79 -28.96 -47.34
C ALA A 115 -40.57 -29.98 -46.47
N VAL A 116 -40.64 -29.73 -45.17
CA VAL A 116 -41.44 -30.54 -44.22
C VAL A 116 -42.91 -30.46 -44.56
N GLU A 117 -43.45 -29.26 -44.84
CA GLU A 117 -44.85 -29.07 -45.20
C GLU A 117 -45.21 -29.78 -46.51
N LEU A 118 -44.38 -29.64 -47.56
CA LEU A 118 -44.58 -30.30 -48.81
C LEU A 118 -44.51 -31.83 -48.75
N HIS A 119 -43.60 -32.32 -47.90
CA HIS A 119 -43.50 -33.77 -47.62
C HIS A 119 -44.75 -34.30 -46.92
N SER A 120 -45.29 -33.57 -45.93
CA SER A 120 -46.53 -33.95 -45.24
C SER A 120 -47.73 -34.03 -46.20
N LYS A 121 -47.71 -33.23 -47.26
CA LYS A 121 -48.72 -33.25 -48.33
C LYS A 121 -48.40 -34.26 -49.48
N ALA A 122 -47.37 -35.12 -49.27
CA ALA A 122 -46.88 -36.13 -50.24
C ALA A 122 -46.40 -35.52 -51.60
N VAL A 123 -46.01 -34.22 -51.60
CA VAL A 123 -45.50 -33.51 -52.81
C VAL A 123 -43.96 -33.60 -52.90
N ALA A 124 -43.25 -33.62 -51.74
CA ALA A 124 -41.77 -33.73 -51.69
C ALA A 124 -41.33 -35.12 -51.25
N SER A 125 -40.13 -35.55 -51.72
CA SER A 125 -39.52 -36.82 -51.31
C SER A 125 -38.96 -36.72 -49.86
N THR A 126 -38.83 -37.87 -49.22
CA THR A 126 -38.17 -37.96 -47.89
C THR A 126 -36.72 -37.42 -47.99
N LYS A 127 -36.01 -37.71 -49.06
CA LYS A 127 -34.67 -37.23 -49.29
C LYS A 127 -34.59 -35.69 -49.32
N ALA A 128 -35.50 -35.04 -50.05
CA ALA A 128 -35.51 -33.57 -50.13
C ALA A 128 -35.78 -32.91 -48.78
N ARG A 129 -36.71 -33.49 -47.98
CA ARG A 129 -36.96 -33.04 -46.61
C ARG A 129 -35.71 -33.19 -45.73
N ASP A 130 -35.07 -34.36 -45.75
CA ASP A 130 -33.91 -34.66 -44.90
C ASP A 130 -32.71 -33.78 -45.27
N GLU A 131 -32.48 -33.52 -46.54
CA GLU A 131 -31.48 -32.59 -47.05
C GLU A 131 -31.73 -31.17 -46.51
N ALA A 132 -32.95 -30.65 -46.62
CA ALA A 132 -33.28 -29.30 -46.13
C ALA A 132 -33.16 -29.15 -44.60
N VAL A 133 -33.54 -30.19 -43.84
CA VAL A 133 -33.40 -30.23 -42.39
C VAL A 133 -31.92 -30.28 -42.00
N THR A 134 -31.11 -31.07 -42.70
CA THR A 134 -29.66 -31.15 -42.45
C THR A 134 -28.96 -29.81 -42.72
N GLU A 135 -29.33 -29.15 -43.84
CA GLU A 135 -28.78 -27.84 -44.22
C GLU A 135 -29.12 -26.75 -43.18
N ARG A 136 -30.34 -26.78 -42.58
CA ARG A 136 -30.69 -25.91 -41.48
C ARG A 136 -29.79 -26.17 -40.25
N GLN A 137 -29.58 -27.45 -39.88
CA GLN A 137 -28.71 -27.79 -38.74
C GLN A 137 -27.26 -27.35 -38.98
N LEU A 138 -26.73 -27.49 -40.21
CA LEU A 138 -25.40 -26.99 -40.53
C LEU A 138 -25.30 -25.46 -40.44
N ALA A 139 -26.35 -24.73 -40.85
CA ALA A 139 -26.41 -23.27 -40.73
C ALA A 139 -26.50 -22.82 -39.25
N GLU A 140 -27.20 -23.57 -38.39
CA GLU A 140 -27.24 -23.33 -36.95
C GLU A 140 -25.87 -23.52 -36.31
N LEU A 141 -25.14 -24.58 -36.64
CA LEU A 141 -23.79 -24.81 -36.17
C LEU A 141 -22.82 -23.72 -36.67
N ALA A 142 -22.99 -23.22 -37.89
CA ALA A 142 -22.18 -22.13 -38.43
C ALA A 142 -22.43 -20.81 -37.65
N LEU A 143 -23.68 -20.50 -37.31
CA LEU A 143 -24.00 -19.35 -36.48
C LEU A 143 -23.40 -19.49 -35.07
N ASN A 144 -23.53 -20.64 -34.42
CA ASN A 144 -22.95 -20.90 -33.13
C ASN A 144 -21.41 -20.73 -33.12
N LYS A 145 -20.76 -21.16 -34.22
CA LYS A 145 -19.31 -20.94 -34.41
C LYS A 145 -18.99 -19.46 -34.53
N ALA A 146 -19.71 -18.69 -35.33
CA ALA A 146 -19.49 -17.26 -35.48
C ALA A 146 -19.71 -16.49 -34.17
N GLU A 147 -20.73 -16.87 -33.38
CA GLU A 147 -20.98 -16.31 -32.06
C GLU A 147 -19.84 -16.62 -31.05
N LEU A 148 -19.29 -17.83 -31.11
CA LEU A 148 -18.13 -18.20 -30.29
C LEU A 148 -16.89 -17.38 -30.68
N GLU A 149 -16.60 -17.23 -31.98
CA GLU A 149 -15.47 -16.43 -32.48
C GLU A 149 -15.59 -14.97 -32.07
N PHE A 150 -16.78 -14.39 -32.15
CA PHE A 150 -17.05 -13.03 -31.67
C PHE A 150 -16.82 -12.89 -30.16
N LYS A 151 -17.27 -13.85 -29.36
CA LYS A 151 -17.02 -13.88 -27.91
C LYS A 151 -15.53 -13.98 -27.60
N MET A 152 -14.79 -14.77 -28.36
CA MET A 152 -13.32 -14.85 -28.22
C MET A 152 -12.66 -13.50 -28.52
N ALA A 153 -13.10 -12.80 -29.57
CA ALA A 153 -12.59 -11.46 -29.88
C ALA A 153 -12.87 -10.44 -28.74
N GLN A 154 -14.02 -10.50 -28.10
CA GLN A 154 -14.32 -9.68 -26.92
C GLN A 154 -13.40 -9.99 -25.74
N MET A 155 -13.05 -11.26 -25.55
CA MET A 155 -12.08 -11.66 -24.50
C MET A 155 -10.66 -11.20 -24.84
N GLU A 156 -10.25 -11.25 -26.13
CA GLU A 156 -8.97 -10.69 -26.59
C GLU A 156 -8.89 -9.17 -26.31
N LEU A 157 -9.97 -8.43 -26.55
CA LEU A 157 -10.07 -7.01 -26.22
C LEU A 157 -9.86 -6.77 -24.70
N SER A 158 -10.57 -7.51 -23.86
CA SER A 158 -10.41 -7.42 -22.40
C SER A 158 -8.96 -7.71 -21.95
N GLN A 159 -8.32 -8.69 -22.57
CA GLN A 159 -6.92 -9.03 -22.31
C GLN A 159 -5.98 -7.89 -22.73
N ALA A 160 -6.20 -7.29 -23.91
CA ALA A 160 -5.39 -6.18 -24.41
C ALA A 160 -5.52 -4.94 -23.52
N LEU A 161 -6.74 -4.62 -23.05
CA LEU A 161 -6.98 -3.55 -22.07
C LEU A 161 -6.21 -3.79 -20.77
N THR A 162 -6.26 -4.99 -20.23
CA THR A 162 -5.55 -5.34 -18.99
C THR A 162 -4.03 -5.21 -19.17
N ARG A 163 -3.49 -5.64 -20.30
CA ARG A 163 -2.05 -5.50 -20.61
C ARG A 163 -1.63 -4.04 -20.72
N LEU A 164 -2.45 -3.20 -21.35
CA LEU A 164 -2.17 -1.76 -21.43
C LEU A 164 -2.26 -1.10 -20.04
N GLU A 165 -3.24 -1.47 -19.22
CA GLU A 165 -3.38 -0.92 -17.87
C GLU A 165 -2.19 -1.25 -16.98
N ARG A 166 -1.62 -2.44 -17.10
CA ARG A 166 -0.40 -2.86 -16.36
C ARG A 166 0.83 -2.03 -16.70
N ARG A 167 0.83 -1.30 -17.84
CA ARG A 167 1.88 -0.34 -18.19
C ARG A 167 1.81 0.96 -17.37
N SER A 168 0.71 1.18 -16.66
CA SER A 168 0.55 2.31 -15.75
C SER A 168 0.75 1.84 -14.32
N ILE A 169 1.82 2.30 -13.68
CA ILE A 169 2.16 1.95 -12.30
C ILE A 169 1.41 2.92 -11.39
N ARG A 170 0.57 2.36 -10.52
CA ARG A 170 -0.30 3.14 -9.63
C ARG A 170 0.08 2.95 -8.18
N SER A 171 -0.13 3.99 -7.37
CA SER A 171 0.01 3.89 -5.93
C SER A 171 -1.05 2.94 -5.34
N PRO A 172 -0.66 1.93 -4.54
CA PRO A 172 -1.60 1.03 -3.87
C PRO A 172 -2.22 1.65 -2.60
N VAL A 173 -1.67 2.75 -2.10
CA VAL A 173 -2.07 3.42 -0.85
C VAL A 173 -2.10 4.94 -1.01
N ASN A 174 -2.74 5.60 -0.05
CA ASN A 174 -2.54 7.03 0.18
C ASN A 174 -1.23 7.21 0.95
N GLY A 175 -0.48 8.26 0.68
CA GLY A 175 0.75 8.50 1.41
C GLY A 175 1.66 9.51 0.74
N VAL A 176 2.91 9.56 1.20
CA VAL A 176 3.94 10.45 0.69
C VAL A 176 5.05 9.64 0.02
N VAL A 177 5.55 10.12 -1.10
CA VAL A 177 6.69 9.52 -1.80
C VAL A 177 7.96 9.80 -1.01
N ALA A 178 8.49 8.77 -0.35
CA ALA A 178 9.70 8.88 0.46
C ALA A 178 10.97 8.91 -0.41
N ASP A 179 10.96 8.15 -1.51
CA ASP A 179 12.11 8.07 -2.43
C ASP A 179 11.66 7.66 -3.84
N VAL A 180 12.38 8.13 -4.87
CA VAL A 180 12.19 7.76 -6.29
C VAL A 180 13.53 7.26 -6.83
N THR A 181 13.59 5.97 -7.13
CA THR A 181 14.84 5.29 -7.50
C THR A 181 15.05 5.24 -9.02
N ILE A 182 13.96 5.36 -9.81
CA ILE A 182 13.97 5.17 -11.27
C ILE A 182 13.74 6.50 -12.00
N ARG A 183 14.28 6.62 -13.22
CA ARG A 183 14.14 7.81 -14.08
C ARG A 183 13.55 7.46 -15.45
N PRO A 184 12.94 8.42 -16.14
CA PRO A 184 12.52 8.24 -17.53
C PRO A 184 13.71 7.81 -18.42
N GLY A 185 13.47 6.82 -19.29
CA GLY A 185 14.49 6.23 -20.16
C GLY A 185 15.21 5.01 -19.56
N GLU A 186 15.10 4.77 -18.27
CA GLU A 186 15.67 3.57 -17.63
C GLU A 186 14.78 2.34 -17.85
N TYR A 187 15.42 1.17 -17.82
CA TYR A 187 14.75 -0.10 -17.95
C TYR A 187 14.32 -0.62 -16.57
N ALA A 188 13.02 -0.84 -16.38
CA ALA A 188 12.46 -1.38 -15.16
C ALA A 188 12.33 -2.91 -15.23
N TYR A 189 12.76 -3.57 -14.16
CA TYR A 189 12.65 -5.02 -13.97
C TYR A 189 11.61 -5.31 -12.88
N GLU A 190 10.94 -6.46 -12.94
CA GLU A 190 9.87 -6.85 -12.01
C GLU A 190 10.25 -6.80 -10.52
N GLN A 191 11.51 -7.08 -10.20
CA GLN A 191 11.99 -7.15 -8.81
C GLN A 191 12.65 -5.86 -8.31
N THR A 192 12.79 -4.86 -9.16
CA THR A 192 13.45 -3.61 -8.79
C THR A 192 12.44 -2.61 -8.26
N PRO A 193 12.59 -2.12 -7.02
CA PRO A 193 11.74 -1.04 -6.52
C PRO A 193 11.93 0.23 -7.35
N LEU A 194 10.85 0.80 -7.85
CA LEU A 194 10.86 2.06 -8.60
C LEU A 194 10.81 3.27 -7.69
N MET A 195 10.08 3.14 -6.60
CA MET A 195 9.93 4.18 -5.58
C MET A 195 9.47 3.59 -4.26
N THR A 196 9.60 4.37 -3.21
CA THR A 196 9.11 4.04 -1.87
C THR A 196 8.01 5.01 -1.49
N ILE A 197 6.86 4.50 -1.08
CA ILE A 197 5.71 5.29 -0.62
C ILE A 197 5.45 4.94 0.85
N ALA A 198 5.34 5.97 1.69
CA ALA A 198 5.03 5.83 3.10
C ALA A 198 3.58 6.27 3.37
N ASP A 199 2.77 5.37 3.93
CA ASP A 199 1.44 5.70 4.46
C ASP A 199 1.64 6.28 5.86
N ILE A 200 1.40 7.58 6.01
CA ILE A 200 1.62 8.33 7.24
C ILE A 200 0.32 8.85 7.89
N ASP A 201 -0.83 8.35 7.46
CA ASP A 201 -2.12 8.63 8.10
C ASP A 201 -2.96 7.35 8.23
N PRO A 202 -3.18 6.87 9.46
CA PRO A 202 -2.57 7.30 10.71
C PRO A 202 -1.08 6.93 10.82
N LEU A 203 -0.33 7.67 11.62
CA LEU A 203 0.99 7.27 12.06
C LEU A 203 0.88 6.20 13.16
N TYR A 204 1.88 5.34 13.25
CA TYR A 204 2.03 4.40 14.35
C TYR A 204 3.05 4.91 15.37
N VAL A 205 2.67 4.92 16.62
CA VAL A 205 3.57 5.20 17.74
C VAL A 205 3.91 3.88 18.42
N LYS A 206 5.20 3.53 18.41
CA LYS A 206 5.71 2.35 19.10
C LYS A 206 6.40 2.75 20.38
N VAL A 207 6.04 2.12 21.49
CA VAL A 207 6.60 2.34 22.80
C VAL A 207 6.85 1.02 23.50
N PHE A 208 7.96 0.94 24.23
CA PHE A 208 8.28 -0.21 25.09
C PHE A 208 8.04 0.19 26.55
N VAL A 209 7.09 -0.50 27.17
CA VAL A 209 6.60 -0.17 28.51
C VAL A 209 7.05 -1.24 29.51
N PRO A 210 7.57 -0.89 30.69
CA PRO A 210 7.94 -1.87 31.70
C PRO A 210 6.77 -2.77 32.13
N VAL A 211 7.02 -4.07 32.34
CA VAL A 211 6.00 -5.09 32.67
C VAL A 211 5.11 -4.72 33.84
N ARG A 212 5.60 -3.96 34.83
CA ARG A 212 4.80 -3.48 35.97
C ARG A 212 3.55 -2.68 35.58
N TYR A 213 3.51 -2.12 34.33
CA TYR A 213 2.38 -1.36 33.81
C TYR A 213 1.41 -2.21 32.96
N TYR A 214 1.68 -3.50 32.75
CA TYR A 214 0.90 -4.34 31.83
C TYR A 214 -0.60 -4.37 32.15
N ARG A 215 -0.96 -4.34 33.45
CA ARG A 215 -2.39 -4.32 33.85
C ARG A 215 -3.04 -2.94 33.72
N LYS A 216 -2.26 -1.88 33.54
CA LYS A 216 -2.74 -0.50 33.41
C LYS A 216 -2.91 -0.08 31.94
N VAL A 217 -2.20 -0.72 31.00
CA VAL A 217 -2.25 -0.41 29.58
C VAL A 217 -3.12 -1.44 28.88
N HIS A 218 -4.15 -0.97 28.20
CA HIS A 218 -5.09 -1.83 27.45
C HIS A 218 -5.48 -1.18 26.13
N VAL A 219 -5.97 -1.97 25.18
CA VAL A 219 -6.47 -1.48 23.90
C VAL A 219 -7.61 -0.49 24.12
N GLY A 220 -7.59 0.61 23.40
CA GLY A 220 -8.55 1.71 23.51
C GLY A 220 -8.16 2.81 24.51
N LEU A 221 -7.05 2.65 25.26
CA LEU A 221 -6.55 3.67 26.16
C LEU A 221 -6.04 4.87 25.36
N ASP A 222 -6.41 6.07 25.77
CA ASP A 222 -5.92 7.31 25.18
C ASP A 222 -4.57 7.70 25.78
N ALA A 223 -3.72 8.30 24.95
CA ALA A 223 -2.41 8.78 25.34
C ALA A 223 -2.08 10.11 24.68
N GLU A 224 -1.23 10.89 25.32
CA GLU A 224 -0.62 12.09 24.78
C GLU A 224 0.78 11.76 24.28
N VAL A 225 1.05 12.13 23.05
CA VAL A 225 2.34 11.93 22.38
C VAL A 225 2.95 13.30 22.11
N VAL A 226 4.18 13.48 22.53
CA VAL A 226 4.95 14.71 22.36
C VAL A 226 6.18 14.38 21.53
N PRO A 227 6.18 14.71 20.20
CA PRO A 227 7.37 14.59 19.37
C PRO A 227 8.52 15.46 19.92
N GLU A 228 9.77 15.06 19.64
CA GLU A 228 10.95 15.88 19.99
C GLU A 228 10.96 17.19 19.19
N GLU A 229 11.61 18.20 19.76
CA GLU A 229 11.86 19.47 19.08
C GLU A 229 12.66 19.24 17.75
N PRO A 230 12.41 20.02 16.68
CA PRO A 230 11.64 21.27 16.64
C PRO A 230 10.13 21.10 16.37
N ILE A 231 9.60 19.89 16.21
CA ILE A 231 8.20 19.64 15.90
C ILE A 231 7.30 19.94 17.10
N GLY A 232 7.61 19.30 18.26
CA GLY A 232 6.89 19.53 19.51
C GLY A 232 5.38 19.31 19.41
N GLY A 233 4.66 19.96 20.34
CA GLY A 233 3.19 19.86 20.41
C GLY A 233 2.70 18.63 21.15
N ILE A 234 1.42 18.64 21.55
CA ILE A 234 0.76 17.52 22.22
C ILE A 234 -0.27 16.93 21.25
N HIS A 235 -0.07 15.68 20.90
CA HIS A 235 -0.93 14.95 19.98
C HIS A 235 -1.62 13.81 20.68
N LYS A 236 -2.91 13.60 20.40
CA LYS A 236 -3.69 12.50 20.98
C LYS A 236 -3.54 11.25 20.14
N ALA A 237 -3.20 10.15 20.79
CA ALA A 237 -3.10 8.83 20.18
C ALA A 237 -3.90 7.81 20.97
N LYS A 238 -4.29 6.73 20.33
CA LYS A 238 -5.08 5.66 20.93
C LYS A 238 -4.35 4.32 20.85
N VAL A 239 -4.27 3.58 21.95
CA VAL A 239 -3.69 2.23 21.98
C VAL A 239 -4.50 1.29 21.11
N THR A 240 -3.86 0.67 20.14
CA THR A 240 -4.48 -0.31 19.24
C THR A 240 -3.96 -1.72 19.46
N VAL A 241 -2.71 -1.87 19.89
CA VAL A 241 -2.11 -3.18 20.19
C VAL A 241 -1.32 -3.09 21.49
N VAL A 242 -1.47 -4.13 22.31
CA VAL A 242 -0.64 -4.41 23.48
C VAL A 242 -0.07 -5.80 23.31
N ASP A 243 1.25 -5.91 23.22
CA ASP A 243 1.92 -7.18 23.00
C ASP A 243 1.74 -8.12 24.18
N ARG A 244 1.50 -9.39 23.88
CA ARG A 244 1.38 -10.47 24.86
C ARG A 244 2.68 -11.24 25.08
N VAL A 245 3.67 -10.97 24.24
CA VAL A 245 5.01 -11.54 24.35
C VAL A 245 5.94 -10.46 24.89
N PHE A 246 6.53 -10.75 26.05
CA PHE A 246 7.41 -9.81 26.73
C PHE A 246 8.86 -10.05 26.34
N ASP A 247 9.63 -8.99 26.29
CA ASP A 247 11.09 -9.09 26.21
C ASP A 247 11.64 -9.29 27.65
N ALA A 248 12.16 -10.50 27.90
CA ALA A 248 12.70 -10.83 29.20
C ALA A 248 14.01 -10.09 29.52
N ALA A 249 14.78 -9.70 28.49
CA ALA A 249 16.06 -9.01 28.68
C ALA A 249 15.85 -7.56 29.16
N SER A 250 14.89 -6.85 28.57
CA SER A 250 14.56 -5.48 28.95
C SER A 250 13.45 -5.37 30.00
N SER A 251 12.77 -6.50 30.31
CA SER A 251 11.56 -6.52 31.14
C SER A 251 10.49 -5.54 30.67
N THR A 252 10.26 -5.46 29.35
CA THR A 252 9.27 -4.59 28.72
C THR A 252 8.32 -5.38 27.82
N PHE A 253 7.22 -4.74 27.47
CA PHE A 253 6.30 -5.19 26.43
C PHE A 253 6.05 -4.05 25.44
N GLY A 254 5.83 -4.41 24.18
CA GLY A 254 5.52 -3.46 23.11
C GLY A 254 4.07 -2.98 23.19
N VAL A 255 3.87 -1.71 22.93
CA VAL A 255 2.55 -1.09 22.76
C VAL A 255 2.57 -0.28 21.47
N ARG A 256 1.53 -0.46 20.64
CA ARG A 256 1.34 0.34 19.43
C ARG A 256 0.09 1.20 19.58
N LEU A 257 0.24 2.47 19.24
CA LEU A 257 -0.85 3.42 19.20
C LEU A 257 -1.03 3.94 17.77
N GLU A 258 -2.23 4.37 17.46
CA GLU A 258 -2.55 5.13 16.26
C GLU A 258 -2.64 6.60 16.58
N LEU A 259 -1.91 7.40 15.79
CA LEU A 259 -1.86 8.84 15.85
C LEU A 259 -2.42 9.40 14.54
N PRO A 260 -3.63 9.98 14.53
CA PRO A 260 -4.21 10.58 13.33
C PRO A 260 -3.34 11.70 12.76
N ASN A 261 -3.15 11.72 11.45
CA ASN A 261 -2.34 12.70 10.73
C ASN A 261 -2.96 13.10 9.37
N PRO A 262 -4.23 13.54 9.34
CA PRO A 262 -4.97 13.75 8.10
C PRO A 262 -4.35 14.80 7.18
N ASP A 263 -3.65 15.77 7.76
CA ASP A 263 -3.02 16.88 7.02
C ASP A 263 -1.55 16.57 6.65
N TYR A 264 -1.07 15.36 6.96
CA TYR A 264 0.34 14.97 6.78
C TYR A 264 1.34 15.94 7.43
N SER A 265 0.91 16.68 8.46
CA SER A 265 1.71 17.69 9.13
C SER A 265 2.81 17.11 10.02
N LEU A 266 2.62 15.89 10.52
CA LEU A 266 3.60 15.18 11.31
C LEU A 266 4.43 14.27 10.42
N PRO A 267 5.75 14.45 10.35
CA PRO A 267 6.64 13.51 9.68
C PRO A 267 6.79 12.21 10.49
N ALA A 268 7.01 11.12 9.77
CA ALA A 268 7.39 9.85 10.38
C ALA A 268 8.91 9.77 10.64
N GLY A 269 9.34 8.89 11.54
CA GLY A 269 10.76 8.68 11.88
C GLY A 269 11.21 9.54 13.07
N LEU A 270 10.29 10.19 13.78
CA LEU A 270 10.60 11.01 14.94
C LEU A 270 10.65 10.19 16.23
N ARG A 271 11.51 10.58 17.14
CA ARG A 271 11.41 10.19 18.55
C ARG A 271 10.32 11.00 19.23
N CYS A 272 9.74 10.44 20.27
CA CYS A 272 8.68 11.08 21.04
C CYS A 272 8.70 10.64 22.49
N ARG A 273 7.99 11.36 23.32
CA ARG A 273 7.59 10.93 24.65
C ARG A 273 6.09 10.73 24.70
N ILE A 274 5.67 9.70 25.42
CA ILE A 274 4.26 9.34 25.55
C ILE A 274 3.86 9.30 27.02
N ARG A 275 2.65 9.79 27.28
CA ARG A 275 1.99 9.69 28.57
C ARG A 275 0.61 9.07 28.38
N PHE A 276 0.35 7.96 29.06
CA PHE A 276 -0.97 7.33 29.05
C PHE A 276 -1.93 8.13 29.96
N LEU A 277 -3.13 8.37 29.46
CA LEU A 277 -4.17 9.08 30.21
C LEU A 277 -4.94 8.06 31.06
N ALA A 278 -4.99 8.28 32.37
CA ALA A 278 -5.82 7.46 33.23
C ALA A 278 -7.29 7.65 32.82
N GLN A 279 -8.00 6.57 32.48
CA GLN A 279 -9.44 6.67 32.33
C GLN A 279 -10.03 7.07 33.69
N SER A 280 -10.69 8.23 33.74
CA SER A 280 -11.58 8.53 34.87
C SER A 280 -12.73 7.51 34.76
N VAL A 281 -12.70 6.51 35.67
CA VAL A 281 -13.83 5.62 35.86
C VAL A 281 -14.99 6.49 36.27
N ALA A 282 -15.88 6.83 35.36
CA ALA A 282 -17.16 7.40 35.69
C ALA A 282 -17.91 6.33 36.53
N LYS A 283 -18.14 6.69 37.76
CA LYS A 283 -18.78 5.86 38.77
C LYS A 283 -20.31 5.86 38.56
#